data_4327b8553d4bbb4058fa7cad89476adc
#
_entry.id   4327b8553d4bbb4058fa7cad89476adc
#
_cell.length_a   1.000
_cell.length_b   1.000
_cell.length_c   1.000
_cell.angle_alpha   90.00
_cell.angle_beta   90.00
_cell.angle_gamma   90.00
#
_symmetry.space_group_name_H-M   'P 1'
#
loop_
_entity.id
_entity.type
_entity.pdbx_description
1 polymer ?
#
loop_
_entity_poly.entity_id
_entity_poly.type
_entity_poly.pdbx_seq_one_letter_code
_entity_poly.pdbx_strand_id
1 'polypeptide(L)'
;MSAFYKSTSKFLGILLIIGGFMTSCNIQDDPSTEKQRLLNTDKQFAQMSLDKGAGEAFNYYLADDAMGMSAGQQPVMGRENNYAEMKDGQEDYTLAWEPQRAEVAASEDLGWTWGKYVLSFIDDEGVEQKRYGKYLNIWERQDDGEWKVLVDMGNSSPAPEK
;
A
#
# COMPACT_ATOMS: atom_id res chain seq x y z
N MET A 1 -85.54 35.15 -29.15
CA MET A 1 -85.24 33.89 -28.39
C MET A 1 -83.83 33.47 -28.77
N SER A 2 -82.92 33.79 -27.93
CA SER A 2 -81.49 33.60 -28.17
C SER A 2 -81.01 32.32 -27.42
N ALA A 3 -80.45 31.34 -28.14
CA ALA A 3 -79.91 30.14 -27.62
C ALA A 3 -78.41 30.33 -27.40
N PHE A 4 -77.96 30.23 -26.11
CA PHE A 4 -76.58 30.31 -25.74
C PHE A 4 -75.91 28.97 -26.03
N TYR A 5 -74.83 28.98 -26.84
CA TYR A 5 -73.91 27.85 -27.07
C TYR A 5 -72.75 27.92 -26.07
N LYS A 6 -72.70 26.96 -25.17
CA LYS A 6 -71.59 26.80 -24.27
C LYS A 6 -70.51 25.92 -24.90
N SER A 7 -69.37 26.53 -25.22
CA SER A 7 -68.16 25.83 -25.66
C SER A 7 -67.41 25.35 -24.44
N THR A 8 -67.21 24.01 -24.28
CA THR A 8 -66.34 23.38 -23.26
C THR A 8 -64.98 23.10 -23.90
N SER A 9 -64.03 23.94 -23.59
CA SER A 9 -62.64 23.71 -23.96
C SER A 9 -62.04 22.62 -23.02
N LYS A 10 -61.65 21.49 -23.58
CA LYS A 10 -60.89 20.43 -22.87
C LYS A 10 -59.41 20.80 -22.96
N PHE A 11 -58.83 21.25 -21.85
CA PHE A 11 -57.39 21.36 -21.73
C PHE A 11 -56.81 19.96 -21.56
N LEU A 12 -56.08 19.49 -22.55
CA LEU A 12 -55.29 18.26 -22.49
C LEU A 12 -53.90 18.62 -21.87
N GLY A 13 -53.75 18.35 -20.58
CA GLY A 13 -52.47 18.54 -19.90
C GLY A 13 -51.49 17.47 -20.33
N ILE A 14 -50.47 17.84 -21.08
CA ILE A 14 -49.33 16.98 -21.39
C ILE A 14 -48.39 17.01 -20.18
N LEU A 15 -48.36 15.92 -19.41
CA LEU A 15 -47.41 15.68 -18.31
C LEU A 15 -46.08 15.24 -18.93
N LEU A 16 -45.14 16.18 -19.06
CA LEU A 16 -43.75 15.89 -19.43
C LEU A 16 -43.04 15.24 -18.24
N ILE A 17 -42.91 13.92 -18.27
CA ILE A 17 -42.05 13.16 -17.32
C ILE A 17 -40.62 13.36 -17.80
N ILE A 18 -39.88 14.29 -17.19
CA ILE A 18 -38.43 14.41 -17.35
C ILE A 18 -37.81 13.30 -16.53
N GLY A 19 -37.58 12.15 -17.15
CA GLY A 19 -36.78 11.07 -16.58
C GLY A 19 -35.32 11.53 -16.47
N GLY A 20 -34.92 11.97 -15.28
CA GLY A 20 -33.54 12.26 -14.98
C GLY A 20 -32.74 10.93 -15.00
N PHE A 21 -32.00 10.72 -16.09
CA PHE A 21 -30.95 9.71 -16.09
C PHE A 21 -29.88 10.19 -15.12
N MET A 22 -29.92 9.68 -13.87
CA MET A 22 -28.78 9.70 -12.96
C MET A 22 -27.71 8.77 -13.53
N THR A 23 -26.84 9.31 -14.39
CA THR A 23 -25.59 8.63 -14.74
C THR A 23 -24.74 8.59 -13.46
N SER A 24 -24.83 7.49 -12.71
CA SER A 24 -23.87 7.18 -11.69
C SER A 24 -22.53 7.03 -12.42
N CYS A 25 -21.66 8.03 -12.36
CA CYS A 25 -20.25 7.84 -12.65
C CYS A 25 -19.73 6.87 -11.59
N ASN A 26 -19.68 5.58 -11.92
CA ASN A 26 -18.75 4.69 -11.29
C ASN A 26 -17.36 5.21 -11.68
N ILE A 27 -16.75 5.99 -10.81
CA ILE A 27 -15.31 6.19 -10.81
C ILE A 27 -14.76 4.81 -10.41
N GLN A 28 -14.57 3.95 -11.39
CA GLN A 28 -13.80 2.73 -11.23
C GLN A 28 -12.38 3.23 -11.12
N ASP A 29 -11.83 3.27 -9.89
CA ASP A 29 -10.44 3.65 -9.69
C ASP A 29 -9.58 2.72 -10.58
N ASP A 30 -8.78 3.35 -11.44
CA ASP A 30 -7.91 2.61 -12.37
C ASP A 30 -6.93 1.76 -11.55
N PRO A 31 -6.93 0.41 -11.67
CA PRO A 31 -6.03 -0.47 -10.93
C PRO A 31 -4.55 -0.10 -11.09
N SER A 32 -4.20 0.56 -12.20
CA SER A 32 -2.84 1.09 -12.40
C SER A 32 -2.51 2.20 -11.40
N THR A 33 -3.51 2.98 -10.96
CA THR A 33 -3.35 4.05 -9.98
C THR A 33 -3.08 3.51 -8.58
N GLU A 34 -3.84 2.50 -8.12
CA GLU A 34 -3.61 1.88 -6.80
C GLU A 34 -2.29 1.09 -6.75
N LYS A 35 -1.93 0.37 -7.80
CA LYS A 35 -0.61 -0.27 -7.91
C LYS A 35 0.51 0.76 -7.82
N GLN A 36 0.35 1.91 -8.49
CA GLN A 36 1.36 2.97 -8.43
C GLN A 36 1.42 3.64 -7.06
N ARG A 37 0.27 3.82 -6.38
CA ARG A 37 0.21 4.32 -5.00
C ARG A 37 0.95 3.37 -4.05
N LEU A 38 0.64 2.07 -4.11
CA LEU A 38 1.30 1.07 -3.28
C LEU A 38 2.81 1.03 -3.53
N LEU A 39 3.24 1.05 -4.80
CA LEU A 39 4.66 1.10 -5.15
C LEU A 39 5.35 2.36 -4.61
N ASN A 40 4.67 3.51 -4.64
CA ASN A 40 5.18 4.76 -4.09
C ASN A 40 5.23 4.72 -2.55
N THR A 41 4.25 4.10 -1.90
CA THR A 41 4.25 3.88 -0.45
C THR A 41 5.46 3.06 -0.02
N ASP A 42 5.77 1.97 -0.72
CA ASP A 42 6.95 1.15 -0.42
C ASP A 42 8.27 1.93 -0.67
N LYS A 43 8.33 2.80 -1.69
CA LYS A 43 9.48 3.70 -1.88
C LYS A 43 9.64 4.71 -0.73
N GLN A 44 8.53 5.23 -0.21
CA GLN A 44 8.56 6.12 0.95
C GLN A 44 9.00 5.39 2.22
N PHE A 45 8.58 4.13 2.37
CA PHE A 45 9.05 3.25 3.43
C PHE A 45 10.57 3.03 3.33
N ALA A 46 11.08 2.70 2.15
CA ALA A 46 12.51 2.55 1.90
C ALA A 46 13.29 3.85 2.20
N GLN A 47 12.75 5.00 1.79
CA GLN A 47 13.38 6.29 2.07
C GLN A 47 13.40 6.59 3.57
N MET A 48 12.32 6.31 4.30
CA MET A 48 12.27 6.50 5.75
C MET A 48 13.31 5.62 6.46
N SER A 49 13.55 4.39 5.97
CA SER A 49 14.60 3.52 6.51
C SER A 49 16.00 4.16 6.39
N LEU A 50 16.28 4.84 5.29
CA LEU A 50 17.53 5.56 5.11
C LEU A 50 17.63 6.82 5.98
N ASP A 51 16.53 7.55 6.13
CA ASP A 51 16.51 8.86 6.82
C ASP A 51 16.44 8.73 8.35
N LYS A 52 15.75 7.71 8.86
CA LYS A 52 15.45 7.55 10.30
C LYS A 52 15.87 6.21 10.88
N GLY A 53 16.41 5.32 10.06
CA GLY A 53 16.74 3.95 10.42
C GLY A 53 15.58 2.97 10.20
N ALA A 54 15.95 1.71 10.01
CA ALA A 54 15.00 0.65 9.69
C ALA A 54 13.94 0.46 10.78
N GLY A 55 14.33 0.47 12.07
CA GLY A 55 13.40 0.33 13.19
C GLY A 55 12.25 1.33 13.14
N GLU A 56 12.55 2.62 13.00
CA GLU A 56 11.53 3.67 12.94
C GLU A 56 10.65 3.55 11.69
N ALA A 57 11.23 3.19 10.55
CA ALA A 57 10.47 2.98 9.33
C ALA A 57 9.50 1.81 9.46
N PHE A 58 9.94 0.68 9.99
CA PHE A 58 9.10 -0.50 10.24
C PHE A 58 8.01 -0.19 11.27
N ASN A 59 8.34 0.51 12.37
CA ASN A 59 7.34 0.93 13.35
C ASN A 59 6.22 1.80 12.74
N TYR A 60 6.53 2.61 11.74
CA TYR A 60 5.55 3.45 11.07
C TYR A 60 4.70 2.68 10.05
N TYR A 61 5.33 1.81 9.23
CA TYR A 61 4.65 1.17 8.10
C TYR A 61 4.04 -0.19 8.40
N LEU A 62 4.41 -0.89 9.47
CA LEU A 62 3.79 -2.14 9.85
C LEU A 62 2.36 -1.93 10.39
N ALA A 63 1.45 -2.85 10.05
CA ALA A 63 0.16 -2.99 10.72
C ALA A 63 0.36 -3.44 12.18
N ASP A 64 -0.62 -3.18 13.05
CA ASP A 64 -0.52 -3.53 14.48
C ASP A 64 -0.31 -5.04 14.71
N ASP A 65 -0.92 -5.86 13.87
CA ASP A 65 -0.85 -7.34 13.89
C ASP A 65 0.13 -7.91 12.85
N ALA A 66 1.03 -7.09 12.31
CA ALA A 66 1.98 -7.50 11.29
C ALA A 66 2.81 -8.71 11.69
N MET A 67 3.23 -9.48 10.70
CA MET A 67 4.10 -10.64 10.84
C MET A 67 5.43 -10.39 10.11
N GLY A 68 6.54 -10.37 10.87
CA GLY A 68 7.90 -10.39 10.34
C GLY A 68 8.39 -11.82 10.14
N MET A 69 8.93 -12.13 8.96
CA MET A 69 9.40 -13.48 8.59
C MET A 69 10.85 -13.42 8.10
N SER A 70 11.76 -13.11 9.02
CA SER A 70 13.19 -13.05 8.73
C SER A 70 13.77 -14.45 8.47
N ALA A 71 14.70 -14.54 7.51
CA ALA A 71 15.31 -15.82 7.14
C ALA A 71 16.04 -16.46 8.32
N GLY A 72 15.74 -17.73 8.61
CA GLY A 72 16.36 -18.51 9.68
C GLY A 72 15.84 -18.23 11.08
N GLN A 73 14.80 -17.40 11.23
CA GLN A 73 14.18 -17.09 12.51
C GLN A 73 12.71 -17.58 12.55
N GLN A 74 12.14 -17.62 13.74
CA GLN A 74 10.71 -17.84 13.91
C GLN A 74 9.96 -16.54 13.52
N PRO A 75 8.71 -16.64 13.06
CA PRO A 75 7.90 -15.45 12.78
C PRO A 75 7.73 -14.56 14.02
N VAL A 76 7.89 -13.28 13.85
CA VAL A 76 7.69 -12.25 14.89
C VAL A 76 6.33 -11.62 14.67
N MET A 77 5.44 -11.74 15.66
CA MET A 77 4.07 -11.25 15.58
C MET A 77 3.92 -9.90 16.25
N GLY A 78 3.20 -9.01 15.57
CA GLY A 78 2.88 -7.66 16.04
C GLY A 78 3.97 -6.62 15.75
N ARG A 79 3.52 -5.39 15.49
CA ARG A 79 4.41 -4.25 15.18
C ARG A 79 5.41 -3.96 16.29
N GLU A 80 4.96 -3.96 17.54
CA GLU A 80 5.81 -3.63 18.68
C GLU A 80 6.99 -4.60 18.84
N ASN A 81 6.75 -5.91 18.65
CA ASN A 81 7.79 -6.92 18.73
C ASN A 81 8.78 -6.82 17.57
N ASN A 82 8.28 -6.59 16.35
CA ASN A 82 9.14 -6.35 15.18
C ASN A 82 10.00 -5.10 15.37
N TYR A 83 9.41 -4.02 15.91
CA TYR A 83 10.15 -2.81 16.21
C TYR A 83 11.25 -3.04 17.26
N ALA A 84 10.93 -3.76 18.34
CA ALA A 84 11.91 -4.08 19.39
C ALA A 84 13.12 -4.84 18.83
N GLU A 85 12.90 -5.84 17.97
CA GLU A 85 13.99 -6.60 17.34
C GLU A 85 14.83 -5.75 16.37
N MET A 86 14.20 -4.85 15.62
CA MET A 86 14.89 -4.02 14.63
C MET A 86 15.59 -2.81 15.24
N LYS A 87 15.13 -2.36 16.41
CA LYS A 87 15.72 -1.22 17.12
C LYS A 87 17.07 -1.57 17.72
N ASP A 88 17.25 -2.81 18.19
CA ASP A 88 18.51 -3.26 18.76
C ASP A 88 19.57 -3.30 17.65
N GLY A 89 20.66 -2.52 17.84
CA GLY A 89 21.75 -2.41 16.86
C GLY A 89 21.43 -1.57 15.62
N GLN A 90 20.35 -0.79 15.60
CA GLN A 90 19.96 0.06 14.46
C GLN A 90 21.05 1.05 14.03
N GLU A 91 21.93 1.46 14.94
CA GLU A 91 23.06 2.36 14.64
C GLU A 91 24.20 1.65 13.90
N ASP A 92 24.23 0.33 13.94
CA ASP A 92 25.31 -0.50 13.40
C ASP A 92 25.05 -0.97 11.96
N TYR A 93 23.84 -0.72 11.42
CA TYR A 93 23.51 -1.16 10.07
C TYR A 93 22.62 -0.16 9.32
N THR A 94 22.66 -0.25 7.99
CA THR A 94 21.74 0.43 7.09
C THR A 94 21.01 -0.60 6.24
N LEU A 95 19.68 -0.52 6.23
CA LEU A 95 18.83 -1.35 5.39
C LEU A 95 18.23 -0.47 4.28
N ALA A 96 18.70 -0.69 3.05
CA ALA A 96 18.22 -0.02 1.85
C ALA A 96 17.51 -1.01 0.94
N TRP A 97 16.40 -0.61 0.32
CA TRP A 97 15.75 -1.45 -0.69
C TRP A 97 15.14 -0.65 -1.82
N GLU A 98 14.91 -1.35 -2.92
CA GLU A 98 14.32 -0.79 -4.12
C GLU A 98 13.11 -1.65 -4.54
N PRO A 99 11.87 -1.13 -4.39
CA PRO A 99 10.68 -1.79 -4.88
C PRO A 99 10.70 -1.91 -6.42
N GLN A 100 10.44 -3.11 -6.91
CA GLN A 100 10.47 -3.41 -8.35
C GLN A 100 9.07 -3.49 -8.95
N ARG A 101 8.10 -4.00 -8.18
CA ARG A 101 6.74 -4.20 -8.66
C ARG A 101 5.75 -4.22 -7.50
N ALA A 102 4.55 -3.71 -7.77
CA ALA A 102 3.38 -3.82 -6.92
C ALA A 102 2.22 -4.46 -7.68
N GLU A 103 1.39 -5.21 -6.99
CA GLU A 103 0.07 -5.67 -7.45
C GLU A 103 -0.95 -5.43 -6.34
N VAL A 104 -2.18 -5.12 -6.74
CA VAL A 104 -3.29 -4.85 -5.83
C VAL A 104 -4.48 -5.70 -6.25
N ALA A 105 -5.17 -6.29 -5.28
CA ALA A 105 -6.40 -7.04 -5.51
C ALA A 105 -7.50 -6.13 -6.09
N ALA A 106 -8.47 -6.70 -6.81
CA ALA A 106 -9.57 -5.93 -7.39
C ALA A 106 -10.49 -5.27 -6.34
N SER A 107 -10.44 -5.74 -5.09
CA SER A 107 -11.12 -5.15 -3.92
C SER A 107 -10.40 -3.95 -3.34
N GLU A 108 -9.15 -3.70 -3.74
CA GLU A 108 -8.27 -2.61 -3.31
C GLU A 108 -7.96 -2.56 -1.81
N ASP A 109 -8.21 -3.66 -1.09
CA ASP A 109 -7.95 -3.82 0.33
C ASP A 109 -6.65 -4.56 0.63
N LEU A 110 -6.14 -5.34 -0.34
CA LEU A 110 -4.93 -6.13 -0.21
C LEU A 110 -4.03 -5.95 -1.44
N GLY A 111 -2.74 -5.88 -1.20
CA GLY A 111 -1.73 -5.82 -2.26
C GLY A 111 -0.40 -6.44 -1.82
N TRP A 112 0.54 -6.49 -2.73
CA TRP A 112 1.90 -6.91 -2.43
C TRP A 112 2.90 -6.10 -3.25
N THR A 113 4.09 -5.97 -2.67
CA THR A 113 5.28 -5.45 -3.35
C THR A 113 6.41 -6.45 -3.23
N TRP A 114 7.30 -6.45 -4.20
CA TRP A 114 8.57 -7.13 -4.07
C TRP A 114 9.69 -6.24 -4.58
N GLY A 115 10.89 -6.49 -4.06
CA GLY A 115 12.07 -5.76 -4.50
C GLY A 115 13.35 -6.43 -4.04
N LYS A 116 14.44 -5.68 -4.17
CA LYS A 116 15.77 -6.09 -3.75
C LYS A 116 16.22 -5.22 -2.59
N TYR A 117 16.98 -5.80 -1.66
CA TYR A 117 17.55 -5.05 -0.55
C TYR A 117 19.05 -5.23 -0.44
N VAL A 118 19.68 -4.27 0.19
CA VAL A 118 21.07 -4.30 0.63
C VAL A 118 21.10 -3.96 2.11
N LEU A 119 21.65 -4.84 2.91
CA LEU A 119 21.99 -4.62 4.30
C LEU A 119 23.49 -4.31 4.38
N SER A 120 23.86 -3.10 4.79
CA SER A 120 25.26 -2.70 5.02
C SER A 120 25.51 -2.59 6.52
N PHE A 121 26.63 -3.12 7.00
CA PHE A 121 27.04 -3.06 8.40
C PHE A 121 28.57 -3.04 8.50
N ILE A 122 29.10 -2.60 9.63
CA ILE A 122 30.53 -2.65 9.93
C ILE A 122 30.79 -3.94 10.72
N ASP A 123 31.75 -4.74 10.29
CA ASP A 123 32.15 -5.95 11.01
C ASP A 123 33.09 -5.64 12.19
N ASP A 124 33.45 -6.67 12.96
CA ASP A 124 34.32 -6.55 14.14
C ASP A 124 35.75 -6.08 13.81
N GLU A 125 36.14 -6.13 12.53
CA GLU A 125 37.40 -5.62 12.01
C GLU A 125 37.32 -4.17 11.54
N GLY A 126 36.13 -3.55 11.60
CA GLY A 126 35.87 -2.18 11.15
C GLY A 126 35.69 -2.07 9.63
N VAL A 127 35.43 -3.18 8.94
CA VAL A 127 35.26 -3.22 7.49
C VAL A 127 33.77 -3.23 7.13
N GLU A 128 33.37 -2.38 6.16
CA GLU A 128 32.00 -2.38 5.64
C GLU A 128 31.72 -3.70 4.91
N GLN A 129 30.68 -4.38 5.36
CA GLN A 129 30.11 -5.58 4.75
C GLN A 129 28.76 -5.29 4.13
N LYS A 130 28.43 -6.03 3.05
CA LYS A 130 27.13 -5.93 2.38
C LYS A 130 26.50 -7.31 2.20
N ARG A 131 25.24 -7.43 2.59
CA ARG A 131 24.41 -8.59 2.31
C ARG A 131 23.29 -8.18 1.36
N TYR A 132 23.05 -9.00 0.37
CA TYR A 132 22.05 -8.77 -0.66
C TYR A 132 20.88 -9.72 -0.50
N GLY A 133 19.69 -9.26 -0.84
CA GLY A 133 18.52 -10.09 -0.80
C GLY A 133 17.37 -9.56 -1.64
N LYS A 134 16.26 -10.26 -1.53
CA LYS A 134 14.97 -9.91 -2.09
C LYS A 134 13.92 -10.03 -1.02
N TYR A 135 12.87 -9.24 -1.12
CA TYR A 135 11.77 -9.21 -0.17
C TYR A 135 10.43 -9.30 -0.88
N LEU A 136 9.43 -9.70 -0.13
CA LEU A 136 8.01 -9.62 -0.46
C LEU A 136 7.27 -9.05 0.75
N ASN A 137 6.58 -7.93 0.53
CA ASN A 137 5.66 -7.35 1.50
C ASN A 137 4.23 -7.57 1.05
N ILE A 138 3.39 -8.08 1.95
CA ILE A 138 1.94 -8.07 1.80
C ILE A 138 1.42 -6.86 2.56
N TRP A 139 0.59 -6.07 1.88
CA TRP A 139 0.03 -4.82 2.37
C TRP A 139 -1.47 -4.94 2.52
N GLU A 140 -2.00 -4.37 3.58
CA GLU A 140 -3.41 -4.20 3.83
C GLU A 140 -3.75 -2.71 3.85
N ARG A 141 -4.86 -2.35 3.21
CA ARG A 141 -5.36 -0.98 3.23
C ARG A 141 -6.23 -0.80 4.46
N GLN A 142 -5.86 0.15 5.30
CA GLN A 142 -6.56 0.46 6.55
C GLN A 142 -7.83 1.30 6.28
N ASP A 143 -8.71 1.41 7.28
CA ASP A 143 -9.97 2.18 7.19
C ASP A 143 -9.76 3.66 6.86
N ASP A 144 -8.61 4.23 7.20
CA ASP A 144 -8.21 5.59 6.87
C ASP A 144 -7.63 5.75 5.44
N GLY A 145 -7.52 4.64 4.70
CA GLY A 145 -7.00 4.57 3.34
C GLY A 145 -5.48 4.39 3.23
N GLU A 146 -4.75 4.37 4.35
CA GLU A 146 -3.31 4.14 4.40
C GLU A 146 -2.98 2.66 4.16
N TRP A 147 -1.89 2.42 3.43
CA TRP A 147 -1.35 1.08 3.27
C TRP A 147 -0.37 0.75 4.40
N LYS A 148 -0.60 -0.38 5.09
CA LYS A 148 0.30 -0.92 6.10
C LYS A 148 0.76 -2.33 5.73
N VAL A 149 2.00 -2.65 6.08
CA VAL A 149 2.56 -3.99 5.84
C VAL A 149 1.97 -4.97 6.84
N LEU A 150 1.27 -5.97 6.36
CA LEU A 150 0.72 -7.07 7.14
C LEU A 150 1.73 -8.22 7.28
N VAL A 151 2.50 -8.49 6.22
CA VAL A 151 3.57 -9.50 6.25
C VAL A 151 4.81 -8.92 5.58
N ASP A 152 5.93 -8.94 6.29
CA ASP A 152 7.25 -8.67 5.75
C ASP A 152 8.07 -9.96 5.69
N MET A 153 8.62 -10.26 4.52
CA MET A 153 9.45 -11.44 4.32
C MET A 153 10.65 -11.13 3.44
N GLY A 154 11.82 -11.47 3.92
CA GLY A 154 13.07 -11.35 3.17
C GLY A 154 13.88 -12.64 3.13
N ASN A 155 14.66 -12.81 2.06
CA ASN A 155 15.66 -13.85 1.99
C ASN A 155 16.89 -13.41 1.18
N SER A 156 18.03 -14.01 1.48
CA SER A 156 19.31 -13.65 0.86
C SER A 156 19.36 -13.97 -0.64
N SER A 157 20.22 -13.24 -1.33
CA SER A 157 20.58 -13.44 -2.74
C SER A 157 22.09 -13.30 -2.90
N PRO A 158 22.70 -13.87 -3.93
CA PRO A 158 24.07 -13.54 -4.30
C PRO A 158 24.22 -12.04 -4.57
N ALA A 159 25.47 -11.54 -4.45
CA ALA A 159 25.78 -10.19 -4.88
C ALA A 159 25.46 -10.04 -6.39
N PRO A 160 25.03 -8.82 -6.85
CA PRO A 160 24.84 -8.59 -8.26
C PRO A 160 26.10 -8.88 -9.07
N GLU A 161 25.93 -9.49 -10.24
CA GLU A 161 27.04 -9.64 -11.19
C GLU A 161 27.52 -8.26 -11.64
N LYS A 162 28.84 -8.15 -11.79
CA LYS A 162 29.52 -6.91 -12.23
C LYS A 162 29.34 -6.69 -13.72
#